data_4993243f031ed3b6782094827ea8e8c5
#
_entry.id   4993243f031ed3b6782094827ea8e8c5
#
_cell.length_a   1.000
_cell.length_b   1.000
_cell.length_c   1.000
_cell.angle_alpha   90.00
_cell.angle_beta   90.00
_cell.angle_gamma   90.00
#
_symmetry.space_group_name_H-M   'P 1'
#
loop_
_entity.id
_entity.type
_entity.pdbx_description
1 polymer ?
#
loop_
_entity_poly.entity_id
_entity_poly.type
_entity_poly.pdbx_seq_one_letter_code
_entity_poly.pdbx_strand_id
1 'polypeptide(L)'
;MPTIIGANQLDTGYDVEGACRFDNTGGDALGGTFGTPTNAKKFTLSFWYKKSSGTTSGGQVFFGARSGNENIFLHEDTIRWDWQNGSKTLNWAPLIRDQSAWYHFVFAQDTSQSTNTNRAKLYVNGTQITTLRSGVNANYPDQNLETGYNVNGQPFFVSSYNG
;
A
#
# COMPACT_ATOMS: atom_id res chain seq x y z
N MET A 1 40.99 -2.86 -6.96
CA MET A 1 39.69 -2.36 -6.51
C MET A 1 38.69 -3.52 -6.50
N PRO A 2 38.08 -3.88 -5.40
CA PRO A 2 37.02 -4.88 -5.45
C PRO A 2 35.79 -4.28 -6.14
N THR A 3 35.40 -4.86 -7.24
CA THR A 3 34.13 -4.54 -7.90
C THR A 3 33.03 -5.21 -7.10
N ILE A 4 32.22 -4.43 -6.40
CA ILE A 4 30.98 -4.95 -5.82
C ILE A 4 30.00 -5.12 -6.96
N ILE A 5 29.93 -6.34 -7.47
CA ILE A 5 28.82 -6.73 -8.34
C ILE A 5 27.63 -6.86 -7.41
N GLY A 6 26.68 -5.93 -7.49
CA GLY A 6 25.36 -6.04 -6.84
C GLY A 6 24.64 -7.24 -7.46
N ALA A 7 24.98 -8.42 -6.97
CA ALA A 7 24.35 -9.66 -7.38
C ALA A 7 23.06 -9.84 -6.61
N ASN A 8 21.97 -9.33 -7.11
CA ASN A 8 20.61 -9.89 -6.91
C ASN A 8 19.61 -9.25 -7.88
N GLN A 9 20.07 -8.89 -9.04
CA GLN A 9 19.16 -8.64 -10.14
C GLN A 9 18.93 -9.99 -10.83
N LEU A 10 17.90 -10.69 -10.41
CA LEU A 10 17.29 -11.68 -11.30
C LEU A 10 16.85 -10.90 -12.53
N ASP A 11 17.46 -11.14 -13.65
CA ASP A 11 17.01 -10.62 -14.93
C ASP A 11 15.61 -11.18 -15.19
N THR A 12 14.60 -10.39 -14.78
CA THR A 12 13.18 -10.71 -14.99
C THR A 12 12.70 -10.21 -16.35
N GLY A 13 13.61 -9.69 -17.17
CA GLY A 13 13.25 -9.03 -18.43
C GLY A 13 12.53 -7.68 -18.25
N TYR A 14 12.45 -7.19 -17.02
CA TYR A 14 11.88 -5.88 -16.68
C TYR A 14 12.94 -5.05 -15.95
N ASP A 15 13.38 -3.98 -16.58
CA ASP A 15 14.35 -3.05 -16.01
C ASP A 15 13.63 -1.83 -15.42
N VAL A 16 13.94 -1.50 -14.16
CA VAL A 16 13.41 -0.31 -13.48
C VAL A 16 14.53 0.73 -13.47
N GLU A 17 14.48 1.67 -14.40
CA GLU A 17 15.51 2.70 -14.59
C GLU A 17 15.54 3.77 -13.49
N GLY A 18 14.52 3.84 -12.61
CA GLY A 18 14.46 4.87 -11.59
C GLY A 18 13.53 4.56 -10.42
N ALA A 19 13.74 5.31 -9.35
CA ALA A 19 12.87 5.29 -8.17
C ALA A 19 12.60 6.73 -7.70
N CYS A 20 11.39 6.97 -7.20
CA CYS A 20 11.06 8.24 -6.56
C CYS A 20 11.43 8.17 -5.07
N ARG A 21 12.12 9.20 -4.57
CA ARG A 21 12.32 9.44 -3.16
C ARG A 21 11.37 10.54 -2.71
N PHE A 22 10.60 10.26 -1.68
CA PHE A 22 9.73 11.24 -1.02
C PHE A 22 10.36 11.66 0.30
N ASP A 23 10.37 12.96 0.54
CA ASP A 23 10.95 13.53 1.75
C ASP A 23 9.81 14.16 2.57
N ASN A 24 9.91 14.03 3.87
CA ASN A 24 8.87 14.48 4.79
C ASN A 24 8.89 15.99 5.05
N THR A 25 9.93 16.70 4.59
CA THR A 25 10.09 18.14 4.86
C THR A 25 9.44 19.01 3.81
N GLY A 26 9.28 18.51 2.57
CA GLY A 26 8.74 19.25 1.44
C GLY A 26 7.26 19.00 1.14
N GLY A 27 6.64 18.00 1.75
CA GLY A 27 5.29 17.59 1.38
C GLY A 27 5.23 16.93 0.00
N ASP A 28 6.33 16.29 -0.42
CA ASP A 28 6.45 15.67 -1.73
C ASP A 28 5.41 14.58 -1.94
N ALA A 29 4.64 14.70 -3.00
CA ALA A 29 3.63 13.72 -3.40
C ALA A 29 3.53 13.62 -4.92
N LEU A 30 3.14 12.45 -5.40
CA LEU A 30 2.65 12.29 -6.76
C LEU A 30 1.14 12.14 -6.69
N GLY A 31 0.43 12.78 -7.60
CA GLY A 31 -1.03 12.72 -7.65
C GLY A 31 -1.55 12.53 -9.06
N GLY A 32 -2.77 12.07 -9.12
CA GLY A 32 -3.51 11.90 -10.36
C GLY A 32 -4.99 11.72 -10.10
N THR A 33 -5.73 11.42 -11.14
CA THR A 33 -7.18 11.19 -11.08
C THR A 33 -7.48 9.84 -11.72
N PHE A 34 -8.30 9.04 -11.05
CA PHE A 34 -8.73 7.76 -11.59
C PHE A 34 -9.60 7.95 -12.84
N GLY A 35 -9.33 7.16 -13.86
CA GLY A 35 -10.22 6.99 -15.01
C GLY A 35 -11.42 6.11 -14.67
N THR A 36 -12.30 5.88 -15.65
CA THR A 36 -13.46 4.99 -15.49
C THR A 36 -13.00 3.55 -15.30
N PRO A 37 -13.29 2.91 -14.15
CA PRO A 37 -12.89 1.54 -13.92
C PRO A 37 -13.79 0.56 -14.68
N THR A 38 -13.25 -0.59 -15.05
CA THR A 38 -14.05 -1.71 -15.55
C THR A 38 -14.88 -2.36 -14.44
N ASN A 39 -14.40 -2.27 -13.19
CA ASN A 39 -15.11 -2.77 -12.00
C ASN A 39 -14.65 -1.99 -10.75
N ALA A 40 -15.52 -1.14 -10.21
CA ALA A 40 -15.23 -0.30 -9.03
C ALA A 40 -15.04 -1.11 -7.73
N LYS A 41 -15.40 -2.40 -7.70
CA LYS A 41 -15.24 -3.28 -6.54
C LYS A 41 -13.88 -3.98 -6.50
N LYS A 42 -13.09 -3.88 -7.58
CA LYS A 42 -11.80 -4.55 -7.73
C LYS A 42 -10.68 -3.53 -7.92
N PHE A 43 -9.60 -3.72 -7.18
CA PHE A 43 -8.44 -2.85 -7.22
C PHE A 43 -7.18 -3.65 -6.89
N THR A 44 -6.11 -3.37 -7.59
CA THR A 44 -4.80 -3.93 -7.27
C THR A 44 -3.75 -2.82 -7.34
N LEU A 45 -2.96 -2.70 -6.29
CA LEU A 45 -1.81 -1.83 -6.22
C LEU A 45 -0.57 -2.69 -6.00
N SER A 46 0.46 -2.50 -6.82
CA SER A 46 1.73 -3.21 -6.74
C SER A 46 2.88 -2.22 -6.88
N PHE A 47 3.85 -2.28 -5.94
CA PHE A 47 5.02 -1.41 -5.97
C PHE A 47 6.17 -1.97 -5.14
N TRP A 48 7.37 -1.48 -5.44
CA TRP A 48 8.55 -1.69 -4.61
C TRP A 48 8.73 -0.53 -3.65
N TYR A 49 9.05 -0.85 -2.41
CA TYR A 49 9.24 0.12 -1.35
C TYR A 49 10.54 -0.13 -0.60
N LYS A 50 11.25 0.94 -0.31
CA LYS A 50 12.39 0.94 0.61
C LYS A 50 12.16 1.99 1.69
N LYS A 51 12.21 1.56 2.95
CA LYS A 51 12.03 2.44 4.10
C LYS A 51 13.25 3.35 4.26
N SER A 52 13.05 4.67 4.36
CA SER A 52 14.15 5.64 4.46
C SER A 52 14.46 6.10 5.88
N SER A 53 13.52 6.00 6.81
CA SER A 53 13.67 6.48 8.20
C SER A 53 13.26 5.43 9.22
N GLY A 54 13.64 5.64 10.47
CA GLY A 54 13.27 4.83 11.62
C GLY A 54 11.75 4.75 11.83
N THR A 55 11.35 4.15 12.95
CA THR A 55 9.95 4.06 13.37
C THR A 55 9.33 5.45 13.45
N THR A 56 8.21 5.65 12.79
CA THR A 56 7.47 6.91 12.86
C THR A 56 6.27 6.74 13.77
N SER A 57 6.06 7.65 14.69
CA SER A 57 4.82 7.74 15.48
C SER A 57 3.61 8.13 14.63
N GLY A 58 3.84 8.61 13.41
CA GLY A 58 2.83 8.88 12.39
C GLY A 58 2.86 7.87 11.24
N GLY A 59 1.83 7.84 10.42
CA GLY A 59 1.78 6.97 9.25
C GLY A 59 2.66 7.49 8.11
N GLN A 60 3.40 6.60 7.44
CA GLN A 60 4.00 6.87 6.13
C GLN A 60 3.04 6.38 5.06
N VAL A 61 2.37 7.28 4.38
CA VAL A 61 1.37 6.92 3.37
C VAL A 61 2.07 6.38 2.14
N PHE A 62 1.64 5.22 1.68
CA PHE A 62 2.05 4.68 0.39
C PHE A 62 1.13 5.18 -0.70
N PHE A 63 -0.18 5.12 -0.43
CA PHE A 63 -1.19 5.46 -1.40
C PHE A 63 -2.46 5.95 -0.69
N GLY A 64 -2.97 7.09 -1.10
CA GLY A 64 -4.20 7.68 -0.62
C GLY A 64 -5.19 7.89 -1.75
N ALA A 65 -6.48 7.78 -1.46
CA ALA A 65 -7.55 8.04 -2.41
C ALA A 65 -8.71 8.74 -1.74
N ARG A 66 -9.54 9.41 -2.55
CA ARG A 66 -10.76 10.11 -2.11
C ARG A 66 -10.47 11.18 -1.05
N SER A 67 -9.52 12.08 -1.37
CA SER A 67 -9.15 13.18 -0.46
C SER A 67 -8.73 12.70 0.93
N GLY A 68 -7.92 11.63 1.00
CA GLY A 68 -7.35 11.11 2.22
C GLY A 68 -8.28 10.25 3.10
N ASN A 69 -9.51 9.99 2.63
CA ASN A 69 -10.45 9.16 3.40
C ASN A 69 -10.14 7.66 3.35
N GLU A 70 -9.35 7.22 2.38
CA GLU A 70 -8.94 5.83 2.21
C GLU A 70 -7.42 5.78 1.96
N ASN A 71 -6.70 5.02 2.79
CA ASN A 71 -5.25 5.06 2.80
C ASN A 71 -4.61 3.70 3.00
N ILE A 72 -3.48 3.49 2.33
CA ILE A 72 -2.55 2.40 2.55
C ILE A 72 -1.26 3.01 3.09
N PHE A 73 -0.83 2.60 4.26
CA PHE A 73 0.30 3.23 4.93
C PHE A 73 1.05 2.32 5.90
N LEU A 74 2.28 2.70 6.21
CA LEU A 74 3.06 2.11 7.28
C LEU A 74 2.77 2.87 8.58
N HIS A 75 2.28 2.16 9.60
CA HIS A 75 1.99 2.72 10.91
C HIS A 75 2.71 1.89 11.98
N GLU A 76 3.59 2.50 12.75
CA GLU A 76 4.41 1.80 13.75
C GLU A 76 5.09 0.54 13.18
N ASP A 77 5.69 0.66 11.99
CA ASP A 77 6.33 -0.43 11.24
C ASP A 77 5.38 -1.53 10.72
N THR A 78 4.09 -1.45 10.95
CA THR A 78 3.09 -2.39 10.43
C THR A 78 2.37 -1.83 9.23
N ILE A 79 1.92 -2.70 8.34
CA ILE A 79 1.13 -2.30 7.16
C ILE A 79 -0.32 -2.15 7.59
N ARG A 80 -0.88 -0.96 7.34
CA ARG A 80 -2.29 -0.66 7.58
C ARG A 80 -3.00 -0.26 6.28
N TRP A 81 -4.22 -0.73 6.12
CA TRP A 81 -5.11 -0.39 5.01
C TRP A 81 -6.47 0.03 5.55
N ASP A 82 -6.85 1.26 5.26
CA ASP A 82 -8.09 1.89 5.71
C ASP A 82 -9.06 2.10 4.55
N TRP A 83 -10.33 1.88 4.83
CA TRP A 83 -11.47 2.19 3.96
C TRP A 83 -12.50 3.01 4.73
N GLN A 84 -13.37 3.72 4.00
CA GLN A 84 -14.50 4.45 4.58
C GLN A 84 -14.10 5.36 5.74
N ASN A 85 -13.09 6.20 5.51
CA ASN A 85 -12.57 7.13 6.53
C ASN A 85 -12.10 6.41 7.81
N GLY A 86 -11.45 5.25 7.65
CA GLY A 86 -10.90 4.47 8.76
C GLY A 86 -11.94 3.66 9.56
N SER A 87 -13.23 3.66 9.17
CA SER A 87 -14.23 2.81 9.83
C SER A 87 -14.03 1.33 9.55
N LYS A 88 -13.39 1.00 8.43
CA LYS A 88 -12.91 -0.33 8.08
C LYS A 88 -11.40 -0.29 8.01
N THR A 89 -10.74 -1.18 8.74
CA THR A 89 -9.28 -1.18 8.89
C THR A 89 -8.75 -2.59 9.00
N LEU A 90 -7.67 -2.87 8.26
CA LEU A 90 -6.82 -4.03 8.47
C LEU A 90 -5.41 -3.57 8.83
N ASN A 91 -4.82 -4.21 9.84
CA ASN A 91 -3.44 -3.97 10.24
C ASN A 91 -2.72 -5.32 10.33
N TRP A 92 -1.73 -5.54 9.46
CA TRP A 92 -1.00 -6.78 9.37
C TRP A 92 0.18 -6.82 10.34
N ALA A 93 0.42 -8.00 10.94
CA ALA A 93 1.42 -8.20 11.99
C ALA A 93 2.88 -8.03 11.58
N PRO A 94 3.33 -8.36 10.34
CA PRO A 94 4.74 -8.23 9.98
C PRO A 94 5.26 -6.80 10.15
N LEU A 95 6.48 -6.70 10.70
CA LEU A 95 7.15 -5.43 10.94
C LEU A 95 8.12 -5.13 9.79
N ILE A 96 7.95 -3.97 9.16
CA ILE A 96 8.80 -3.48 8.08
C ILE A 96 9.86 -2.56 8.70
N ARG A 97 10.95 -3.16 9.18
CA ARG A 97 11.98 -2.44 9.95
C ARG A 97 13.32 -2.29 9.24
N ASP A 98 13.64 -3.21 8.33
CA ASP A 98 14.91 -3.17 7.63
C ASP A 98 14.93 -2.05 6.59
N GLN A 99 15.75 -1.03 6.85
CA GLN A 99 15.91 0.13 5.97
C GLN A 99 16.84 -0.16 4.78
N SER A 100 17.57 -1.26 4.83
CA SER A 100 18.45 -1.69 3.74
C SER A 100 17.73 -2.51 2.67
N ALA A 101 16.61 -3.14 3.04
CA ALA A 101 15.85 -4.03 2.19
C ALA A 101 14.85 -3.32 1.29
N TRP A 102 14.67 -3.86 0.09
CA TRP A 102 13.53 -3.58 -0.76
C TRP A 102 12.40 -4.56 -0.46
N TYR A 103 11.19 -4.06 -0.39
CA TYR A 103 9.96 -4.83 -0.20
C TYR A 103 9.07 -4.67 -1.42
N HIS A 104 8.61 -5.79 -1.97
CA HIS A 104 7.56 -5.78 -2.98
C HIS A 104 6.22 -5.97 -2.29
N PHE A 105 5.35 -4.97 -2.38
CA PHE A 105 3.99 -5.03 -1.86
C PHE A 105 2.99 -5.23 -2.99
N VAL A 106 2.00 -6.11 -2.74
CA VAL A 106 0.80 -6.21 -3.57
C VAL A 106 -0.42 -6.17 -2.66
N PHE A 107 -1.25 -5.17 -2.87
CA PHE A 107 -2.56 -5.01 -2.23
C PHE A 107 -3.63 -5.38 -3.25
N ALA A 108 -4.40 -6.42 -2.97
CA ALA A 108 -5.46 -6.89 -3.85
C ALA A 108 -6.82 -6.81 -3.15
N GLN A 109 -7.75 -6.08 -3.76
CA GLN A 109 -9.11 -5.89 -3.28
C GLN A 109 -10.10 -6.52 -4.26
N ASP A 110 -11.06 -7.25 -3.72
CA ASP A 110 -12.25 -7.70 -4.41
C ASP A 110 -13.43 -7.75 -3.43
N THR A 111 -14.16 -6.65 -3.30
CA THR A 111 -15.27 -6.57 -2.35
C THR A 111 -16.48 -7.39 -2.76
N SER A 112 -16.53 -7.95 -3.97
CA SER A 112 -17.62 -8.84 -4.40
C SER A 112 -17.61 -10.21 -3.71
N GLN A 113 -16.49 -10.57 -3.04
CA GLN A 113 -16.33 -11.84 -2.35
C GLN A 113 -17.28 -11.98 -1.16
N SER A 114 -17.94 -13.15 -1.04
CA SER A 114 -18.83 -13.45 0.09
C SER A 114 -18.04 -13.57 1.41
N THR A 115 -16.88 -14.23 1.35
CA THR A 115 -15.97 -14.37 2.50
C THR A 115 -15.17 -13.10 2.70
N ASN A 116 -15.28 -12.49 3.88
CA ASN A 116 -14.65 -11.22 4.19
C ASN A 116 -13.13 -11.23 4.04
N THR A 117 -12.43 -12.31 4.46
CA THR A 117 -10.99 -12.47 4.34
C THR A 117 -10.49 -12.53 2.89
N ASN A 118 -11.37 -12.75 1.93
CA ASN A 118 -11.07 -12.71 0.50
C ASN A 118 -11.25 -11.33 -0.13
N ARG A 119 -11.84 -10.35 0.61
CA ARG A 119 -12.10 -9.01 0.06
C ARG A 119 -10.88 -8.11 0.02
N ALA A 120 -9.89 -8.36 0.90
CA ALA A 120 -8.64 -7.62 0.93
C ALA A 120 -7.49 -8.55 1.31
N LYS A 121 -6.44 -8.54 0.48
CA LYS A 121 -5.25 -9.39 0.65
C LYS A 121 -4.00 -8.55 0.50
N LEU A 122 -3.01 -8.85 1.33
CA LEU A 122 -1.66 -8.29 1.25
C LEU A 122 -0.67 -9.39 0.90
N TYR A 123 0.22 -9.09 -0.04
CA TYR A 123 1.39 -9.92 -0.31
C TYR A 123 2.65 -9.09 -0.09
N VAL A 124 3.64 -9.69 0.55
CA VAL A 124 4.97 -9.12 0.75
C VAL A 124 5.99 -10.06 0.15
N ASN A 125 6.78 -9.58 -0.80
CA ASN A 125 7.79 -10.37 -1.52
C ASN A 125 7.21 -11.69 -2.08
N GLY A 126 6.01 -11.63 -2.66
CA GLY A 126 5.30 -12.76 -3.25
C GLY A 126 4.56 -13.67 -2.26
N THR A 127 4.73 -13.49 -0.95
CA THR A 127 4.07 -14.31 0.08
C THR A 127 2.84 -13.61 0.62
N GLN A 128 1.67 -14.27 0.62
CA GLN A 128 0.46 -13.73 1.23
C GLN A 128 0.61 -13.63 2.75
N ILE A 129 0.30 -12.46 3.30
CA ILE A 129 0.29 -12.20 4.73
C ILE A 129 -1.14 -12.35 5.24
N THR A 130 -1.38 -13.34 6.09
CA THR A 130 -2.71 -13.63 6.66
C THR A 130 -2.84 -13.24 8.12
N THR A 131 -1.71 -13.07 8.82
CA THR A 131 -1.68 -12.72 10.25
C THR A 131 -1.90 -11.23 10.44
N LEU A 132 -2.94 -10.89 11.21
CA LEU A 132 -3.23 -9.51 11.62
C LEU A 132 -2.59 -9.20 12.96
N ARG A 133 -2.34 -7.91 13.22
CA ARG A 133 -1.77 -7.41 14.47
C ARG A 133 -2.70 -7.74 15.64
N SER A 134 -2.15 -8.28 16.72
CA SER A 134 -2.88 -8.55 17.96
C SER A 134 -3.42 -7.26 18.59
N GLY A 135 -4.62 -7.32 19.17
CA GLY A 135 -5.26 -6.18 19.83
C GLY A 135 -5.91 -5.17 18.88
N VAL A 136 -5.91 -5.40 17.59
CA VAL A 136 -6.60 -4.58 16.60
C VAL A 136 -7.78 -5.37 16.01
N ASN A 137 -8.96 -4.78 16.04
CA ASN A 137 -10.13 -5.41 15.40
C ASN A 137 -9.93 -5.46 13.87
N ALA A 138 -10.10 -6.65 13.31
CA ALA A 138 -10.10 -6.84 11.87
C ALA A 138 -11.45 -6.41 11.28
N ASN A 139 -11.50 -5.23 10.70
CA ASN A 139 -12.68 -4.71 10.01
C ASN A 139 -12.44 -4.72 8.50
N TYR A 140 -12.84 -5.82 7.86
CA TYR A 140 -12.78 -5.94 6.40
C TYR A 140 -13.79 -4.99 5.73
N PRO A 141 -13.54 -4.54 4.48
CA PRO A 141 -14.52 -3.78 3.73
C PRO A 141 -15.83 -4.57 3.56
N ASP A 142 -16.95 -3.87 3.50
CA ASP A 142 -18.25 -4.50 3.34
C ASP A 142 -18.36 -5.19 1.98
N GLN A 143 -19.22 -6.21 1.89
CA GLN A 143 -19.48 -6.89 0.63
C GLN A 143 -20.10 -5.91 -0.36
N ASN A 144 -19.62 -5.96 -1.59
CA ASN A 144 -20.03 -5.08 -2.69
C ASN A 144 -19.75 -3.58 -2.48
N LEU A 145 -18.91 -3.22 -1.51
CA LEU A 145 -18.48 -1.85 -1.34
C LEU A 145 -17.72 -1.37 -2.58
N GLU A 146 -18.11 -0.25 -3.12
CA GLU A 146 -17.33 0.52 -4.09
C GLU A 146 -16.44 1.49 -3.31
N THR A 147 -15.15 1.19 -3.28
CA THR A 147 -14.17 1.95 -2.51
C THR A 147 -13.65 3.15 -3.31
N GLY A 148 -13.08 4.14 -2.61
CA GLY A 148 -12.48 5.30 -3.26
C GLY A 148 -11.23 5.00 -4.08
N TYR A 149 -10.65 3.81 -3.93
CA TYR A 149 -9.43 3.43 -4.66
C TYR A 149 -9.61 3.20 -6.16
N ASN A 150 -10.79 3.21 -6.69
CA ASN A 150 -11.02 2.97 -8.11
C ASN A 150 -12.31 3.64 -8.58
N VAL A 151 -12.48 4.92 -8.28
CA VAL A 151 -13.67 5.68 -8.65
C VAL A 151 -13.31 6.78 -9.65
N ASN A 152 -14.01 6.78 -10.80
CA ASN A 152 -13.82 7.78 -11.85
C ASN A 152 -13.88 9.21 -11.32
N GLY A 153 -12.91 10.01 -11.71
CA GLY A 153 -12.82 11.43 -11.32
C GLY A 153 -12.36 11.68 -9.89
N GLN A 154 -12.11 10.64 -9.09
CA GLN A 154 -11.56 10.83 -7.74
C GLN A 154 -10.03 10.96 -7.78
N PRO A 155 -9.46 11.84 -6.95
CA PRO A 155 -8.02 11.99 -6.86
C PRO A 155 -7.38 10.81 -6.12
N PHE A 156 -6.14 10.51 -6.49
CA PHE A 156 -5.25 9.63 -5.75
C PHE A 156 -3.88 10.29 -5.55
N PHE A 157 -3.19 9.87 -4.50
CA PHE A 157 -1.88 10.39 -4.13
C PHE A 157 -0.93 9.27 -3.73
N VAL A 158 0.34 9.40 -4.11
CA VAL A 158 1.43 8.57 -3.62
C VAL A 158 2.21 9.41 -2.62
N SER A 159 2.53 8.86 -1.44
CA SER A 159 3.27 9.51 -0.34
C SER A 159 2.52 10.65 0.39
N SER A 160 1.22 10.84 0.16
CA SER A 160 0.44 11.86 0.86
C SER A 160 -0.97 11.37 1.18
N TYR A 161 -1.58 11.96 2.23
CA TYR A 161 -3.00 11.80 2.52
C TYR A 161 -3.89 12.64 1.59
N ASN A 162 -3.43 13.85 1.21
CA ASN A 162 -4.27 14.85 0.55
C ASN A 162 -3.56 15.58 -0.61
N GLY A 163 -2.40 15.20 -1.04
CA GLY A 163 -1.69 15.88 -2.13
C GLY A 163 -1.23 17.29 -1.81
#